data_838d321f00fc0773ac7d7f6196aee361
#
_entry.id   838d321f00fc0773ac7d7f6196aee361
#
_cell.length_a   1.000
_cell.length_b   1.000
_cell.length_c   1.000
_cell.angle_alpha   90.00
_cell.angle_beta   90.00
_cell.angle_gamma   90.00
#
_symmetry.space_group_name_H-M   'P 1'
#
loop_
_entity.id
_entity.type
_entity.pdbx_description
1 polymer ?
#
loop_
_entity_poly.entity_id
_entity_poly.type
_entity_poly.pdbx_seq_one_letter_code
_entity_poly.pdbx_strand_id
1 'polypeptide(L)'
;MEDKRAEQIEALATLAEYNEKVLKNIPILVRELRGERLEDTDKFLTAIVNAINWEVQVLNGTLDVLNEKEENVSKENVNQKILALSDALKAKDDKAQAEAFEQLIPELELIEKTINEVVA
;
A
#
# COMPACT_ATOMS: atom_id res chain seq x y z
N MET A 1 28.28 -0.73 -4.70
CA MET A 1 27.42 0.48 -4.78
C MET A 1 26.38 0.38 -5.88
N GLU A 2 26.77 0.00 -7.06
CA GLU A 2 25.85 -0.25 -8.17
C GLU A 2 24.88 -1.37 -7.83
N ASP A 3 25.35 -2.39 -7.12
CA ASP A 3 24.54 -3.54 -6.71
C ASP A 3 23.38 -3.15 -5.82
N LYS A 4 23.60 -2.20 -4.89
CA LYS A 4 22.55 -1.74 -3.99
C LYS A 4 21.42 -1.06 -4.76
N ARG A 5 21.75 -0.19 -5.72
CA ARG A 5 20.76 0.48 -6.54
C ARG A 5 19.99 -0.53 -7.40
N ALA A 6 20.70 -1.49 -8.00
CA ALA A 6 20.07 -2.54 -8.79
C ALA A 6 19.09 -3.37 -7.95
N GLU A 7 19.49 -3.71 -6.73
CA GLU A 7 18.62 -4.42 -5.78
C GLU A 7 17.39 -3.61 -5.42
N GLN A 8 17.56 -2.31 -5.19
CA GLN A 8 16.44 -1.42 -4.89
C GLN A 8 15.47 -1.32 -6.06
N ILE A 9 15.97 -1.21 -7.28
CA ILE A 9 15.12 -1.16 -8.49
C ILE A 9 14.38 -2.47 -8.67
N GLU A 10 15.03 -3.60 -8.44
CA GLU A 10 14.39 -4.90 -8.50
C GLU A 10 13.29 -5.04 -7.45
N ALA A 11 13.57 -4.57 -6.22
CA ALA A 11 12.57 -4.56 -5.15
C ALA A 11 11.38 -3.68 -5.51
N LEU A 12 11.61 -2.53 -6.15
CA LEU A 12 10.54 -1.65 -6.60
C LEU A 12 9.69 -2.29 -7.69
N ALA A 13 10.30 -3.01 -8.62
CA ALA A 13 9.57 -3.72 -9.66
C ALA A 13 8.65 -4.78 -9.04
N THR A 14 9.14 -5.51 -8.04
CA THR A 14 8.33 -6.48 -7.29
C THR A 14 7.22 -5.79 -6.52
N LEU A 15 7.54 -4.67 -5.87
CA LEU A 15 6.55 -3.87 -5.15
C LEU A 15 5.40 -3.44 -6.08
N ALA A 16 5.72 -2.99 -7.29
CA ALA A 16 4.71 -2.56 -8.27
C ALA A 16 3.76 -3.70 -8.62
N GLU A 17 4.26 -4.92 -8.79
CA GLU A 17 3.42 -6.08 -9.08
C GLU A 17 2.44 -6.38 -7.94
N TYR A 18 2.93 -6.37 -6.71
CA TYR A 18 2.08 -6.59 -5.52
C TYR A 18 1.09 -5.46 -5.34
N ASN A 19 1.54 -4.23 -5.54
CA ASN A 19 0.71 -3.04 -5.40
C ASN A 19 -0.47 -3.07 -6.37
N GLU A 20 -0.25 -3.51 -7.60
CA GLU A 20 -1.31 -3.66 -8.59
C GLU A 20 -2.39 -4.63 -8.10
N LYS A 21 -1.98 -5.76 -7.53
CA LYS A 21 -2.91 -6.74 -6.96
C LYS A 21 -3.67 -6.17 -5.77
N VAL A 22 -2.98 -5.48 -4.87
CA VAL A 22 -3.61 -4.83 -3.71
C VAL A 22 -4.64 -3.82 -4.18
N LEU A 23 -4.29 -2.97 -5.15
CA LEU A 23 -5.20 -1.95 -5.68
C LEU A 23 -6.46 -2.57 -6.31
N LYS A 24 -6.34 -3.72 -6.95
CA LYS A 24 -7.49 -4.42 -7.51
C LYS A 24 -8.39 -5.02 -6.43
N ASN A 25 -7.82 -5.45 -5.32
CA ASN A 25 -8.54 -6.15 -4.26
C ASN A 25 -9.14 -5.21 -3.20
N ILE A 26 -8.57 -4.03 -2.99
CA ILE A 26 -9.09 -3.08 -2.01
C ILE A 26 -10.57 -2.73 -2.24
N PRO A 27 -11.01 -2.39 -3.46
CA PRO A 27 -12.43 -2.09 -3.69
C PRO A 27 -13.37 -3.25 -3.35
N ILE A 28 -12.92 -4.48 -3.56
CA ILE A 28 -13.69 -5.67 -3.22
C ILE A 28 -13.82 -5.80 -1.71
N LEU A 29 -12.70 -5.64 -1.00
CA LEU A 29 -12.69 -5.69 0.47
C LEU A 29 -13.55 -4.57 1.05
N VAL A 30 -13.46 -3.36 0.52
CA VAL A 30 -14.27 -2.20 0.97
C VAL A 30 -15.75 -2.53 0.86
N ARG A 31 -16.19 -3.13 -0.25
CA ARG A 31 -17.59 -3.51 -0.43
C ARG A 31 -18.02 -4.50 0.64
N GLU A 32 -17.20 -5.50 0.93
CA GLU A 32 -17.51 -6.49 1.98
C GLU A 32 -17.61 -5.82 3.35
N LEU A 33 -16.71 -4.90 3.65
CA LEU A 33 -16.71 -4.17 4.92
C LEU A 33 -17.91 -3.23 5.06
N ARG A 34 -18.48 -2.75 3.94
CA ARG A 34 -19.61 -1.84 3.96
C ARG A 34 -20.97 -2.53 4.03
N GLY A 35 -21.01 -3.81 4.35
CA GLY A 35 -22.26 -4.52 4.59
C GLY A 35 -22.45 -5.77 3.77
N GLU A 36 -21.49 -6.12 2.94
CA GLU A 36 -21.52 -7.34 2.14
C GLU A 36 -20.50 -8.38 2.66
N ARG A 37 -20.34 -8.46 3.99
CA ARG A 37 -19.40 -9.40 4.61
C ARG A 37 -19.71 -10.83 4.20
N LEU A 38 -18.62 -11.54 3.85
CA LEU A 38 -18.65 -12.96 3.56
C LEU A 38 -17.98 -13.72 4.69
N GLU A 39 -18.08 -15.04 4.62
CA GLU A 39 -17.51 -15.92 5.65
C GLU A 39 -15.99 -15.76 5.79
N ASP A 40 -15.31 -15.45 4.69
CA ASP A 40 -13.85 -15.31 4.64
C ASP A 40 -13.35 -13.86 4.63
N THR A 41 -14.23 -12.90 4.89
CA THR A 41 -13.83 -11.46 4.86
C THR A 41 -12.67 -11.17 5.82
N ASP A 42 -12.67 -11.74 7.02
CA ASP A 42 -11.59 -11.53 7.98
C ASP A 42 -10.24 -12.06 7.47
N LYS A 43 -10.25 -13.19 6.80
CA LYS A 43 -9.04 -13.74 6.18
C LYS A 43 -8.55 -12.85 5.04
N PHE A 44 -9.46 -12.34 4.23
CA PHE A 44 -9.17 -11.43 3.13
C PHE A 44 -8.56 -10.12 3.69
N LEU A 45 -9.20 -9.56 4.72
CA LEU A 45 -8.72 -8.38 5.42
C LEU A 45 -7.27 -8.58 5.91
N THR A 46 -7.00 -9.69 6.58
CA THR A 46 -5.67 -9.99 7.11
C THR A 46 -4.65 -10.10 5.97
N ALA A 47 -5.00 -10.75 4.87
CA ALA A 47 -4.10 -10.88 3.72
C ALA A 47 -3.75 -9.52 3.11
N ILE A 48 -4.74 -8.64 2.96
CA ILE A 48 -4.50 -7.29 2.41
C ILE A 48 -3.63 -6.46 3.37
N VAL A 49 -3.91 -6.51 4.68
CA VAL A 49 -3.12 -5.79 5.68
C VAL A 49 -1.67 -6.28 5.67
N ASN A 50 -1.45 -7.58 5.60
CA ASN A 50 -0.10 -8.13 5.54
C ASN A 50 0.65 -7.69 4.27
N ALA A 51 -0.04 -7.66 3.14
CA ALA A 51 0.52 -7.20 1.88
C ALA A 51 0.92 -5.72 1.97
N ILE A 52 0.06 -4.88 2.54
CA ILE A 52 0.34 -3.45 2.72
C ILE A 52 1.53 -3.25 3.67
N ASN A 53 1.60 -3.99 4.77
CA ASN A 53 2.74 -3.90 5.69
C ASN A 53 4.06 -4.24 5.01
N TRP A 54 4.06 -5.27 4.18
CA TRP A 54 5.25 -5.63 3.40
C TRP A 54 5.62 -4.51 2.41
N GLU A 55 4.62 -3.94 1.72
CA GLU A 55 4.85 -2.83 0.80
C GLU A 55 5.48 -1.62 1.50
N VAL A 56 4.99 -1.29 2.70
CA VAL A 56 5.53 -0.17 3.47
C VAL A 56 7.00 -0.41 3.84
N GLN A 57 7.35 -1.64 4.20
CA GLN A 57 8.74 -1.98 4.52
C GLN A 57 9.64 -1.81 3.30
N VAL A 58 9.21 -2.30 2.15
CA VAL A 58 9.97 -2.15 0.90
C VAL A 58 10.07 -0.67 0.51
N LEU A 59 8.96 0.06 0.63
CA LEU A 59 8.92 1.48 0.33
C LEU A 59 9.93 2.25 1.21
N ASN A 60 9.96 2.00 2.51
CA ASN A 60 10.88 2.67 3.41
C ASN A 60 12.35 2.42 3.05
N GLY A 61 12.66 1.24 2.50
CA GLY A 61 14.00 0.91 2.06
C GLY A 61 14.39 1.46 0.69
N THR A 62 13.44 2.01 -0.05
CA THR A 62 13.63 2.44 -1.44
C THR A 62 13.22 3.89 -1.71
N LEU A 63 12.79 4.62 -0.69
CA LEU A 63 12.33 6.01 -0.85
C LEU A 63 13.39 6.93 -1.46
N ASP A 64 14.65 6.73 -1.13
CA ASP A 64 15.75 7.53 -1.66
C ASP A 64 15.83 7.40 -3.19
N VAL A 65 15.58 6.21 -3.73
CA VAL A 65 15.54 5.99 -5.18
C VAL A 65 14.28 6.60 -5.79
N LEU A 66 13.13 6.40 -5.16
CA LEU A 66 11.85 6.95 -5.65
C LEU A 66 11.85 8.46 -5.70
N ASN A 67 12.45 9.11 -4.70
CA ASN A 67 12.44 10.57 -4.58
C ASN A 67 13.77 11.20 -5.01
N GLU A 68 14.56 10.49 -5.79
CA GLU A 68 15.90 10.93 -6.22
C GLU A 68 15.92 12.27 -6.91
N LYS A 69 14.94 12.53 -7.78
CA LYS A 69 14.86 13.79 -8.55
C LYS A 69 13.98 14.82 -7.87
N GLU A 70 12.88 14.38 -7.30
CA GLU A 70 11.92 15.22 -6.57
C GLU A 70 11.12 14.34 -5.62
N GLU A 71 10.56 14.93 -4.58
CA GLU A 71 9.74 14.17 -3.64
C GLU A 71 8.37 13.89 -4.25
N ASN A 72 8.21 12.71 -4.85
CA ASN A 72 6.96 12.26 -5.45
C ASN A 72 6.08 11.50 -4.45
N VAL A 73 6.72 10.75 -3.55
CA VAL A 73 6.02 9.96 -2.54
C VAL A 73 6.38 10.49 -1.16
N SER A 74 5.39 11.00 -0.44
CA SER A 74 5.59 11.53 0.92
C SER A 74 5.47 10.40 1.93
N LYS A 75 6.57 10.09 2.60
CA LYS A 75 6.61 9.11 3.69
C LYS A 75 5.62 9.50 4.79
N GLU A 76 5.53 10.78 5.09
CA GLU A 76 4.63 11.31 6.12
C GLU A 76 3.17 11.05 5.76
N ASN A 77 2.78 11.32 4.52
CA ASN A 77 1.41 11.08 4.06
C ASN A 77 1.06 9.60 4.09
N VAL A 78 1.96 8.75 3.63
CA VAL A 78 1.77 7.29 3.67
C VAL A 78 1.60 6.82 5.11
N ASN A 79 2.48 7.29 6.02
CA ASN A 79 2.40 6.91 7.43
C ASN A 79 1.10 7.34 8.08
N GLN A 80 0.59 8.54 7.76
CA GLN A 80 -0.69 9.02 8.29
C GLN A 80 -1.84 8.12 7.87
N LYS A 81 -1.86 7.69 6.61
CA LYS A 81 -2.90 6.78 6.10
C LYS A 81 -2.81 5.40 6.74
N ILE A 82 -1.59 4.91 6.96
CA ILE A 82 -1.37 3.62 7.62
C ILE A 82 -1.80 3.69 9.09
N LEU A 83 -1.53 4.80 9.79
CA LEU A 83 -1.98 4.99 11.16
C LEU A 83 -3.51 4.98 11.25
N ALA A 84 -4.19 5.67 10.34
CA ALA A 84 -5.65 5.70 10.30
C ALA A 84 -6.21 4.27 10.12
N LEU A 85 -5.59 3.49 9.24
CA LEU A 85 -5.97 2.09 9.04
C LEU A 85 -5.73 1.26 10.30
N SER A 86 -4.58 1.43 10.94
CA SER A 86 -4.23 0.74 12.18
C SER A 86 -5.25 1.02 13.29
N ASP A 87 -5.62 2.29 13.45
CA ASP A 87 -6.61 2.70 14.45
C ASP A 87 -7.98 2.07 14.18
N ALA A 88 -8.39 2.05 12.91
CA ALA A 88 -9.65 1.42 12.50
C ALA A 88 -9.64 -0.09 12.77
N LEU A 89 -8.51 -0.75 12.54
CA LEU A 89 -8.35 -2.18 12.80
C LEU A 89 -8.44 -2.49 14.30
N LYS A 90 -7.82 -1.65 15.13
CA LYS A 90 -7.87 -1.81 16.59
C LYS A 90 -9.29 -1.62 17.13
N ALA A 91 -10.02 -0.67 16.54
CA ALA A 91 -11.42 -0.40 16.92
C ALA A 91 -12.38 -1.48 16.42
N LYS A 92 -11.95 -2.34 15.49
CA LYS A 92 -12.79 -3.37 14.86
C LYS A 92 -14.05 -2.80 14.24
N ASP A 93 -13.94 -1.60 13.66
CA ASP A 93 -15.03 -0.86 13.04
C ASP A 93 -14.93 -1.03 11.53
N ASP A 94 -15.83 -1.81 10.95
CA ASP A 94 -15.85 -2.11 9.52
C ASP A 94 -15.95 -0.85 8.66
N LYS A 95 -16.80 0.09 9.06
CA LYS A 95 -17.00 1.34 8.32
C LYS A 95 -15.72 2.18 8.32
N ALA A 96 -15.09 2.33 9.48
CA ALA A 96 -13.84 3.07 9.60
C ALA A 96 -12.72 2.40 8.80
N GLN A 97 -12.68 1.07 8.80
CA GLN A 97 -11.71 0.31 8.01
C GLN A 97 -11.92 0.55 6.52
N ALA A 98 -13.16 0.52 6.06
CA ALA A 98 -13.47 0.79 4.65
C ALA A 98 -13.03 2.19 4.23
N GLU A 99 -13.31 3.19 5.06
CA GLU A 99 -12.89 4.57 4.79
C GLU A 99 -11.36 4.70 4.75
N ALA A 100 -10.66 4.04 5.68
CA ALA A 100 -9.19 4.07 5.73
C ALA A 100 -8.58 3.43 4.48
N PHE A 101 -9.12 2.31 4.01
CA PHE A 101 -8.66 1.68 2.78
C PHE A 101 -8.89 2.56 1.57
N GLU A 102 -10.07 3.20 1.48
CA GLU A 102 -10.38 4.11 0.37
C GLU A 102 -9.40 5.29 0.32
N GLN A 103 -9.05 5.84 1.47
CA GLN A 103 -8.10 6.95 1.55
C GLN A 103 -6.68 6.53 1.21
N LEU A 104 -6.36 5.25 1.38
CA LEU A 104 -5.04 4.72 1.04
C LEU A 104 -4.86 4.54 -0.48
N ILE A 105 -5.93 4.32 -1.22
CA ILE A 105 -5.88 4.09 -2.66
C ILE A 105 -5.07 5.15 -3.42
N PRO A 106 -5.31 6.46 -3.24
CA PRO A 106 -4.53 7.48 -3.96
C PRO A 106 -3.03 7.41 -3.68
N GLU A 107 -2.65 7.08 -2.44
CA GLU A 107 -1.24 6.93 -2.09
C GLU A 107 -0.61 5.74 -2.80
N LEU A 108 -1.32 4.60 -2.85
CA LEU A 108 -0.84 3.41 -3.54
C LEU A 108 -0.75 3.63 -5.06
N GLU A 109 -1.70 4.35 -5.64
CA GLU A 109 -1.68 4.71 -7.05
C GLU A 109 -0.48 5.60 -7.38
N LEU A 110 -0.18 6.58 -6.51
CA LEU A 110 0.97 7.46 -6.66
C LEU A 110 2.28 6.68 -6.57
N ILE A 111 2.37 5.74 -5.64
CA ILE A 111 3.53 4.87 -5.50
C ILE A 111 3.76 4.08 -6.79
N GLU A 112 2.72 3.48 -7.34
CA GLU A 112 2.82 2.70 -8.57
C GLU A 112 3.27 3.55 -9.74
N LYS A 113 2.69 4.72 -9.91
CA LYS A 113 3.07 5.66 -10.96
C LYS A 113 4.54 6.04 -10.84
N THR A 114 4.99 6.37 -9.63
CA THR A 114 6.37 6.77 -9.38
C THR A 114 7.34 5.63 -9.66
N ILE A 115 7.00 4.42 -9.24
CA ILE A 115 7.82 3.24 -9.51
C ILE A 115 7.97 3.03 -11.02
N ASN A 116 6.87 3.10 -11.75
CA ASN A 116 6.89 2.90 -13.19
C ASN A 116 7.78 3.92 -13.91
N GLU A 117 7.82 5.15 -13.42
CA GLU A 117 8.70 6.19 -13.96
C GLU A 117 10.18 5.89 -13.65
N VAL A 118 10.47 5.34 -12.48
CA VAL A 118 11.84 5.06 -12.04
C VAL A 118 12.41 3.82 -12.74
N VAL A 119 11.61 2.77 -12.91
CA VAL A 119 12.07 1.50 -13.49
C VAL A 119 11.94 1.44 -15.02
N ALA A 120 11.28 2.40 -15.62
CA ALA A 120 11.08 2.45 -17.07
C ALA A 120 12.36 2.69 -17.87
#